data_cb2a3a3ac8e1f2f1ecb57e2b7e6ff464
#
_entry.id   cb2a3a3ac8e1f2f1ecb57e2b7e6ff464
#
_cell.length_a   1.000
_cell.length_b   1.000
_cell.length_c   1.000
_cell.angle_alpha   90.00
_cell.angle_beta   90.00
_cell.angle_gamma   90.00
#
_symmetry.space_group_name_H-M   'P 1'
#
loop_
_entity.id
_entity.type
_entity.pdbx_description
1 polymer ?
#
loop_
_entity_poly.entity_id
_entity_poly.type
_entity_poly.pdbx_seq_one_letter_code
_entity_poly.pdbx_strand_id
1 'polypeptide(L)'
;NENIFIWDNYFTTDSCPKNINLSFCDHLSFEFLDSKKCYLINLTGMPRTDKLIVELFGSFKQGEKDCFEKILLRHGVDERFLDLMHALNPNSKNKLHDKDKHKIHEIMFSWFHPLKNEWYPYLHNLKKGENL
;
A
#
# COMPACT_ATOMS: atom_id res chain seq x y z
N ASN A 1 15.22 -21.60 11.60
CA ASN A 1 14.34 -22.70 11.93
C ASN A 1 13.34 -22.94 10.79
N GLU A 2 13.40 -24.11 10.15
CA GLU A 2 12.69 -24.42 8.90
C GLU A 2 11.16 -24.48 9.06
N ASN A 3 10.65 -24.51 10.31
CA ASN A 3 9.24 -24.71 10.63
C ASN A 3 8.52 -23.43 11.08
N ILE A 4 9.11 -22.26 10.83
CA ILE A 4 8.52 -20.99 11.21
C ILE A 4 7.73 -20.40 10.03
N PHE A 5 6.44 -20.13 10.27
CA PHE A 5 5.59 -19.37 9.38
C PHE A 5 5.59 -17.92 9.82
N ILE A 6 5.79 -16.99 8.89
CA ILE A 6 5.67 -15.58 9.14
C ILE A 6 4.33 -15.09 8.59
N TRP A 7 3.53 -14.49 9.45
CA TRP A 7 2.29 -13.82 9.10
C TRP A 7 2.54 -12.31 9.13
N ASP A 8 2.46 -11.68 7.96
CA ASP A 8 2.76 -10.25 7.81
C ASP A 8 1.47 -9.44 7.63
N ASN A 9 1.26 -8.50 8.54
CA ASN A 9 0.15 -7.56 8.52
C ASN A 9 0.55 -6.18 7.97
N TYR A 10 1.63 -6.10 7.21
CA TYR A 10 2.16 -4.83 6.74
C TYR A 10 1.18 -4.07 5.82
N PHE A 11 0.58 -4.77 4.86
CA PHE A 11 -0.33 -4.14 3.92
C PHE A 11 -1.68 -3.82 4.52
N THR A 12 -2.17 -4.65 5.41
CA THR A 12 -3.41 -4.46 6.15
C THR A 12 -3.41 -5.29 7.42
N THR A 13 -4.26 -4.91 8.39
CA THR A 13 -4.46 -5.69 9.61
C THR A 13 -5.95 -5.89 9.84
N ASP A 14 -6.29 -6.98 10.53
CA ASP A 14 -7.69 -7.27 10.90
C ASP A 14 -8.25 -6.23 11.89
N SER A 15 -7.36 -5.63 12.69
CA SER A 15 -7.75 -4.60 13.68
C SER A 15 -8.00 -3.23 13.05
N CYS A 16 -7.42 -2.96 11.87
CA CYS A 16 -7.52 -1.68 11.17
C CYS A 16 -7.80 -1.89 9.67
N PRO A 17 -8.96 -2.46 9.31
CA PRO A 17 -9.24 -2.86 7.93
C PRO A 17 -9.36 -1.69 6.95
N LYS A 18 -9.43 -0.46 7.46
CA LYS A 18 -9.49 0.75 6.63
C LYS A 18 -8.11 1.33 6.31
N ASN A 19 -7.06 0.77 6.89
CA ASN A 19 -5.70 1.20 6.62
C ASN A 19 -5.05 0.28 5.59
N ILE A 20 -4.55 0.88 4.53
CA ILE A 20 -3.80 0.20 3.49
C ILE A 20 -2.40 0.79 3.48
N ASN A 21 -1.40 -0.06 3.60
CA ASN A 21 -0.02 0.36 3.46
C ASN A 21 0.52 -0.13 2.11
N LEU A 22 0.75 0.80 1.22
CA LEU A 22 1.27 0.52 -0.13
C LEU A 22 2.74 0.95 -0.28
N SER A 23 3.43 1.17 0.82
CA SER A 23 4.84 1.51 0.76
C SER A 23 5.70 0.29 0.36
N PHE A 24 6.98 0.52 0.18
CA PHE A 24 7.91 -0.40 -0.50
C PHE A 24 8.38 -1.61 0.33
N CYS A 25 7.59 -2.12 1.25
CA CYS A 25 8.01 -3.21 2.14
C CYS A 25 9.31 -2.89 2.90
N ASP A 26 9.42 -1.65 3.37
CA ASP A 26 10.64 -1.13 4.02
C ASP A 26 11.01 -1.86 5.31
N HIS A 27 10.06 -2.60 5.88
CA HIS A 27 10.24 -3.40 7.08
C HIS A 27 11.00 -4.71 6.82
N LEU A 28 11.26 -5.05 5.56
CA LEU A 28 11.87 -6.32 5.17
C LEU A 28 13.14 -6.10 4.36
N SER A 29 14.13 -6.95 4.55
CA SER A 29 15.25 -7.09 3.63
C SER A 29 15.00 -8.24 2.65
N PHE A 30 15.57 -8.14 1.46
CA PHE A 30 15.52 -9.21 0.48
C PHE A 30 16.12 -10.52 1.03
N GLU A 31 17.26 -10.42 1.71
CA GLU A 31 17.94 -11.56 2.32
C GLU A 31 17.07 -12.28 3.35
N PHE A 32 16.33 -11.50 4.14
CA PHE A 32 15.40 -12.07 5.12
C PHE A 32 14.30 -12.87 4.44
N LEU A 33 13.67 -12.31 3.39
CA LEU A 33 12.63 -13.01 2.64
C LEU A 33 13.13 -14.26 1.95
N ASP A 34 14.30 -14.18 1.33
CA ASP A 34 14.91 -15.31 0.62
C ASP A 34 15.23 -16.48 1.57
N SER A 35 15.54 -16.18 2.83
CA SER A 35 15.82 -17.18 3.86
C SER A 35 14.57 -17.91 4.39
N LYS A 36 13.35 -17.44 4.05
CA LYS A 36 12.08 -17.96 4.58
C LYS A 36 11.32 -18.74 3.51
N LYS A 37 11.02 -20.01 3.82
CA LYS A 37 10.25 -20.88 2.94
C LYS A 37 8.74 -20.64 3.02
N CYS A 38 8.25 -20.15 4.16
CA CYS A 38 6.83 -19.94 4.39
C CYS A 38 6.59 -18.51 4.90
N TYR A 39 6.08 -17.68 4.01
CA TYR A 39 5.76 -16.30 4.30
C TYR A 39 4.33 -16.02 3.83
N LEU A 40 3.50 -15.53 4.74
CA LEU A 40 2.10 -15.20 4.48
C LEU A 40 1.89 -13.71 4.63
N ILE A 41 1.24 -13.10 3.65
CA ILE A 41 0.82 -11.70 3.72
C ILE A 41 -0.69 -11.64 3.94
N ASN A 42 -1.11 -10.75 4.83
CA ASN A 42 -2.52 -10.47 5.02
C ASN A 42 -3.01 -9.55 3.92
N LEU A 43 -4.08 -9.94 3.24
CA LEU A 43 -4.68 -9.17 2.15
C LEU A 43 -5.87 -8.36 2.66
N THR A 44 -6.31 -7.38 1.85
CA THR A 44 -7.35 -6.42 2.24
C THR A 44 -8.78 -6.95 2.07
N GLY A 45 -8.96 -7.99 1.25
CA GLY A 45 -10.27 -8.44 0.81
C GLY A 45 -10.84 -7.64 -0.37
N MET A 46 -10.12 -6.61 -0.83
CA MET A 46 -10.50 -5.80 -2.00
C MET A 46 -9.79 -6.36 -3.24
N PRO A 47 -10.52 -6.90 -4.22
CA PRO A 47 -9.90 -7.73 -5.28
C PRO A 47 -8.82 -7.03 -6.11
N ARG A 48 -9.01 -5.77 -6.47
CA ARG A 48 -8.04 -5.03 -7.28
C ARG A 48 -6.84 -4.62 -6.48
N THR A 49 -7.06 -4.18 -5.24
CA THR A 49 -6.00 -3.84 -4.30
C THR A 49 -5.16 -5.07 -3.97
N ASP A 50 -5.79 -6.20 -3.78
CA ASP A 50 -5.09 -7.45 -3.47
C ASP A 50 -4.21 -7.93 -4.62
N LYS A 51 -4.68 -7.81 -5.86
CA LYS A 51 -3.85 -8.09 -7.04
C LYS A 51 -2.62 -7.18 -7.10
N LEU A 52 -2.81 -5.90 -6.81
CA LEU A 52 -1.72 -4.94 -6.74
C LEU A 52 -0.70 -5.33 -5.66
N ILE A 53 -1.16 -5.63 -4.47
CA ILE A 53 -0.31 -6.03 -3.33
C ILE A 53 0.49 -7.28 -3.66
N VAL A 54 -0.13 -8.29 -4.23
CA VAL A 54 0.54 -9.55 -4.59
C VAL A 54 1.65 -9.30 -5.60
N GLU A 55 1.41 -8.45 -6.59
CA GLU A 55 2.43 -8.12 -7.59
C GLU A 55 3.58 -7.29 -7.00
N LEU A 56 3.27 -6.31 -6.16
CA LEU A 56 4.29 -5.52 -5.46
C LEU A 56 5.17 -6.42 -4.59
N PHE A 57 4.57 -7.31 -3.83
CA PHE A 57 5.30 -8.24 -2.96
C PHE A 57 6.15 -9.21 -3.78
N GLY A 58 5.60 -9.75 -4.88
CA GLY A 58 6.34 -10.65 -5.76
C GLY A 58 7.54 -9.97 -6.41
N SER A 59 7.38 -8.72 -6.85
CA SER A 59 8.47 -7.92 -7.40
C SER A 59 9.55 -7.65 -6.36
N PHE A 60 9.15 -7.28 -5.16
CA PHE A 60 10.08 -7.09 -4.04
C PHE A 60 10.86 -8.37 -3.71
N LYS A 61 10.18 -9.52 -3.67
CA LYS A 61 10.81 -10.81 -3.41
C LYS A 61 11.84 -11.19 -4.48
N GLN A 62 11.65 -10.73 -5.71
CA GLN A 62 12.61 -10.91 -6.81
C GLN A 62 13.73 -9.87 -6.81
N GLY A 63 13.73 -8.93 -5.87
CA GLY A 63 14.71 -7.85 -5.80
C GLY A 63 14.47 -6.70 -6.78
N GLU A 64 13.28 -6.62 -7.37
CA GLU A 64 12.93 -5.65 -8.41
C GLU A 64 12.25 -4.39 -7.84
N LYS A 65 12.89 -3.71 -6.89
CA LYS A 65 12.32 -2.52 -6.25
C LYS A 65 12.04 -1.36 -7.22
N ASP A 66 12.83 -1.27 -8.30
CA ASP A 66 12.71 -0.19 -9.28
C ASP A 66 11.42 -0.24 -10.11
N CYS A 67 10.70 -1.35 -10.05
CA CYS A 67 9.45 -1.53 -10.79
C CYS A 67 8.20 -1.10 -10.01
N PHE A 68 8.34 -0.62 -8.79
CA PHE A 68 7.22 -0.30 -7.91
C PHE A 68 6.25 0.72 -8.53
N GLU A 69 6.75 1.85 -9.00
CA GLU A 69 5.92 2.88 -9.62
C GLU A 69 5.22 2.37 -10.89
N LYS A 70 5.93 1.60 -11.69
CA LYS A 70 5.36 1.00 -12.91
C LYS A 70 4.22 0.04 -12.58
N ILE A 71 4.36 -0.75 -11.51
CA ILE A 71 3.32 -1.66 -11.06
C ILE A 71 2.08 -0.87 -10.60
N LEU A 72 2.27 0.17 -9.80
CA LEU A 72 1.16 1.03 -9.38
C LEU A 72 0.41 1.61 -10.57
N LEU A 73 1.10 2.20 -11.52
CA LEU A 73 0.49 2.80 -12.70
C LEU A 73 -0.23 1.78 -13.57
N ARG A 74 0.34 0.60 -13.76
CA ARG A 74 -0.27 -0.48 -14.54
C ARG A 74 -1.58 -0.97 -13.92
N HIS A 75 -1.70 -0.94 -12.59
CA HIS A 75 -2.93 -1.30 -11.88
C HIS A 75 -3.95 -0.16 -11.82
N GLY A 76 -3.65 0.98 -12.42
CA GLY A 76 -4.58 2.10 -12.52
C GLY A 76 -4.48 3.12 -11.40
N VAL A 77 -3.45 3.07 -10.57
CA VAL A 77 -3.17 4.13 -9.59
C VAL A 77 -2.86 5.43 -10.32
N ASP A 78 -3.53 6.51 -9.94
CA ASP A 78 -3.28 7.82 -10.54
C ASP A 78 -1.86 8.29 -10.22
N GLU A 79 -1.15 8.80 -11.23
CA GLU A 79 0.25 9.21 -11.10
C GLU A 79 0.49 10.26 -10.00
N ARG A 80 -0.54 11.08 -9.72
CA ARG A 80 -0.47 12.09 -8.66
C ARG A 80 -0.28 11.51 -7.27
N PHE A 81 -0.65 10.23 -7.06
CA PHE A 81 -0.39 9.53 -5.81
C PHE A 81 1.08 9.22 -5.58
N LEU A 82 1.88 9.15 -6.62
CA LEU A 82 3.30 8.80 -6.46
C LEU A 82 4.04 9.78 -5.54
N ASP A 83 3.70 11.07 -5.65
CA ASP A 83 4.25 12.11 -4.77
C ASP A 83 3.71 12.05 -3.34
N LEU A 84 2.60 11.35 -3.15
CA LEU A 84 1.93 11.23 -1.85
C LEU A 84 2.21 9.91 -1.14
N MET A 85 2.94 9.00 -1.75
CA MET A 85 3.15 7.66 -1.20
C MET A 85 3.75 7.67 0.21
N HIS A 86 4.61 8.65 0.50
CA HIS A 86 5.15 8.84 1.84
C HIS A 86 4.05 9.15 2.88
N ALA A 87 3.03 9.89 2.46
CA ALA A 87 1.91 10.28 3.32
C ALA A 87 0.86 9.16 3.45
N LEU A 88 0.84 8.22 2.50
CA LEU A 88 -0.06 7.07 2.52
C LEU A 88 0.45 5.91 3.40
N ASN A 89 1.65 6.03 3.91
CA ASN A 89 2.19 5.04 4.83
C ASN A 89 1.71 5.34 6.25
N PRO A 90 0.87 4.48 6.87
CA PRO A 90 0.35 4.72 8.21
C PRO A 90 1.44 4.76 9.29
N ASN A 91 2.59 4.18 9.03
CA ASN A 91 3.74 4.20 9.94
C ASN A 91 4.67 5.40 9.69
N SER A 92 4.36 6.24 8.72
CA SER A 92 5.13 7.45 8.45
C SER A 92 5.01 8.43 9.62
N LYS A 93 6.15 8.92 10.10
CA LYS A 93 6.18 10.01 11.08
C LYS A 93 5.81 11.36 10.45
N ASN A 94 5.72 11.40 9.15
CA ASN A 94 5.35 12.60 8.41
C ASN A 94 3.83 12.77 8.46
N LYS A 95 3.40 13.82 9.13
CA LYS A 95 1.98 14.19 9.13
C LYS A 95 1.57 14.67 7.74
N LEU A 96 0.35 14.34 7.37
CA LEU A 96 -0.26 14.86 6.16
C LEU A 96 -0.43 16.38 6.28
N HIS A 97 0.18 17.12 5.37
CA HIS A 97 0.00 18.58 5.31
C HIS A 97 -1.32 18.93 4.62
N ASP A 98 -1.82 20.15 4.85
CA ASP A 98 -3.06 20.62 4.24
C ASP A 98 -2.99 20.59 2.70
N LYS A 99 -1.84 20.88 2.11
CA LYS A 99 -1.62 20.75 0.67
C LYS A 99 -1.80 19.33 0.16
N ASP A 100 -1.38 18.33 0.95
CA ASP A 100 -1.52 16.92 0.58
C ASP A 100 -3.00 16.48 0.66
N LYS A 101 -3.71 16.94 1.68
CA LYS A 101 -5.15 16.69 1.82
C LYS A 101 -5.94 17.30 0.66
N HIS A 102 -5.56 18.51 0.24
CA HIS A 102 -6.18 19.17 -0.91
C HIS A 102 -5.91 18.40 -2.20
N LYS A 103 -4.69 17.93 -2.38
CA LYS A 103 -4.31 17.09 -3.53
C LYS A 103 -5.09 15.78 -3.57
N ILE A 104 -5.23 15.10 -2.42
CA ILE A 104 -6.05 13.89 -2.31
C ILE A 104 -7.50 14.19 -2.71
N HIS A 105 -8.06 15.31 -2.25
CA HIS A 105 -9.41 15.74 -2.62
C HIS A 105 -9.55 15.90 -4.13
N GLU A 106 -8.62 16.60 -4.79
CA GLU A 106 -8.63 16.77 -6.25
C GLU A 106 -8.56 15.44 -6.99
N ILE A 107 -7.70 14.53 -6.54
CA ILE A 107 -7.56 13.20 -7.14
C ILE A 107 -8.88 12.43 -7.02
N MET A 108 -9.53 12.46 -5.87
CA MET A 108 -10.80 11.77 -5.66
C MET A 108 -11.89 12.23 -6.64
N PHE A 109 -11.87 13.46 -7.09
CA PHE A 109 -12.83 13.99 -8.06
C PHE A 109 -12.47 13.70 -9.52
N SER A 110 -11.19 13.54 -9.82
CA SER A 110 -10.70 13.46 -11.21
C SER A 110 -10.08 12.11 -11.58
N TRP A 111 -9.99 11.19 -10.64
CA TRP A 111 -9.49 9.83 -10.89
C TRP A 111 -10.66 8.90 -11.21
N PHE A 112 -10.71 8.43 -12.44
CA PHE A 112 -11.79 7.57 -12.95
C PHE A 112 -11.25 6.16 -13.20
N HIS A 113 -11.17 5.36 -12.15
CA HIS A 113 -10.75 3.98 -12.21
C HIS A 113 -11.48 3.15 -11.14
N PRO A 114 -11.80 1.87 -11.40
CA PRO A 114 -12.47 1.01 -10.41
C PRO A 114 -11.72 0.88 -9.08
N LEU A 115 -10.39 0.99 -9.10
CA LEU A 115 -9.57 0.97 -7.90
C LEU A 115 -9.92 2.09 -6.92
N LYS A 116 -10.36 3.25 -7.43
CA LYS A 116 -10.84 4.35 -6.60
C LYS A 116 -11.99 3.93 -5.69
N ASN A 117 -12.88 3.07 -6.18
CA ASN A 117 -14.02 2.63 -5.39
C ASN A 117 -13.59 1.81 -4.18
N GLU A 118 -12.52 1.04 -4.32
CA GLU A 118 -11.93 0.28 -3.21
C GLU A 118 -11.22 1.20 -2.21
N TRP A 119 -10.57 2.25 -2.69
CA TRP A 119 -9.77 3.16 -1.85
C TRP A 119 -10.56 4.34 -1.29
N TYR A 120 -11.78 4.56 -1.74
CA TYR A 120 -12.57 5.75 -1.40
C TYR A 120 -12.71 5.98 0.12
N PRO A 121 -13.10 4.99 0.94
CA PRO A 121 -13.21 5.20 2.38
C PRO A 121 -11.88 5.58 3.03
N TYR A 122 -10.80 4.96 2.59
CA TYR A 122 -9.45 5.23 3.08
C TYR A 122 -9.00 6.65 2.74
N LEU A 123 -9.15 7.05 1.47
CA LEU A 123 -8.79 8.39 1.01
C LEU A 123 -9.63 9.47 1.69
N HIS A 124 -10.92 9.19 1.90
CA HIS A 124 -11.82 10.10 2.59
C HIS A 124 -11.37 10.35 4.04
N ASN A 125 -10.96 9.31 4.74
CA ASN A 125 -10.44 9.42 6.10
C ASN A 125 -9.12 10.18 6.15
N LEU A 126 -8.22 9.93 5.21
CA LEU A 126 -6.97 10.68 5.08
C LEU A 126 -7.22 12.17 4.88
N LYS A 127 -8.17 12.52 4.02
CA LYS A 127 -8.54 13.90 3.75
C LYS A 127 -9.06 14.63 4.99
N LYS A 128 -9.80 13.92 5.85
CA LYS A 128 -10.30 14.46 7.11
C LYS A 128 -9.24 14.57 8.19
N GLY A 129 -8.09 13.93 8.00
CA GLY A 129 -7.05 13.87 9.03
C GLY A 129 -7.40 12.95 10.20
N GLU A 130 -8.33 12.02 10.00
CA GLU A 130 -8.68 11.03 11.00
C GLU A 130 -7.61 9.93 10.98
N ASN A 131 -6.86 9.82 12.08
CA ASN A 131 -5.99 8.67 12.32
C ASN A 131 -6.88 7.49 12.74
N LEU A 132 -6.84 6.46 11.95
CA LEU A 132 -7.51 5.20 12.26
C LEU A 132 -6.59 4.28 13.04
#